data_98b03e7479cd776e633779c258c59dbd
#
_entry.id   98b03e7479cd776e633779c258c59dbd
#
_cell.length_a   1.000
_cell.length_b   1.000
_cell.length_c   1.000
_cell.angle_alpha   90.00
_cell.angle_beta   90.00
_cell.angle_gamma   90.00
#
_symmetry.space_group_name_H-M   'P 1'
#
loop_
_entity.id
_entity.type
_entity.pdbx_description
1 polymer ?
#
loop_
_entity_poly.entity_id
_entity_poly.type
_entity_poly.pdbx_seq_one_letter_code
_entity_poly.pdbx_strand_id
1 'polypeptide(L)'
;RSRGLGDVYKRQQIEDPSMNRKKVHKMETSIYISIAAVICEVQSWNEIEEFGNSKIAFFKSRIPGLEFIPSHDTFNRFFSMIKPDYFELIFRNWVKQVCQEVKGVVAIDGKLMRGPSQCDGEHTRGKEGFKLWMVSAWSAANGISLGQVKVDDKSNEITAIPLLINSLELSGCIVTIDAMGCQKDITQTIIEHDANYIIAIKENKKKNYQPAKQIIDDYQDRDEIINRVIRHVSEKCRTWKD
;
A
#
# COMPACT_ATOMS: atom_id res chain seq x y z
N ARG A 1 12.68 -10.90 20.02
CA ARG A 1 12.44 -9.58 20.66
C ARG A 1 11.80 -8.70 19.61
N SER A 2 10.50 -8.47 19.71
CA SER A 2 9.75 -7.54 18.88
C SER A 2 10.33 -6.14 19.09
N ARG A 3 10.96 -5.58 18.06
CA ARG A 3 11.34 -4.17 18.05
C ARG A 3 10.05 -3.37 17.81
N GLY A 4 9.60 -2.62 18.81
CA GLY A 4 8.38 -1.87 18.72
C GLY A 4 8.46 -0.73 17.68
N LEU A 5 7.33 -0.33 17.14
CA LEU A 5 7.18 0.84 16.23
C LEU A 5 7.93 2.09 16.73
N GLY A 6 8.02 2.29 18.06
CA GLY A 6 8.75 3.40 18.67
C GLY A 6 10.26 3.42 18.42
N ASP A 7 10.90 2.26 18.20
CA ASP A 7 12.35 2.20 17.92
C ASP A 7 12.68 2.60 16.48
N VAL A 8 11.75 2.37 15.54
CA VAL A 8 11.90 2.78 14.13
C VAL A 8 11.78 4.30 14.02
N TYR A 9 10.89 4.91 14.78
CA TYR A 9 10.70 6.36 14.82
C TYR A 9 11.92 7.11 15.35
N LYS A 10 12.55 6.62 16.41
CA LYS A 10 13.74 7.25 17.01
C LYS A 10 14.94 7.31 16.07
N ARG A 11 15.00 6.44 15.07
CA ARG A 11 16.13 6.38 14.14
C ARG A 11 16.00 7.28 12.91
N GLN A 12 14.81 7.78 12.61
CA GLN A 12 14.54 8.48 11.33
C GLN A 12 14.17 9.95 11.47
N GLN A 13 14.31 10.54 12.67
CA GLN A 13 14.11 11.99 12.93
C GLN A 13 12.95 12.60 12.13
N ILE A 14 11.72 12.09 12.35
CA ILE A 14 10.56 12.84 11.87
C ILE A 14 10.51 14.10 12.68
N GLU A 15 10.73 15.25 12.04
CA GLU A 15 10.46 16.52 12.68
C GLU A 15 8.95 16.58 12.96
N ASP A 16 8.61 16.66 14.25
CA ASP A 16 7.23 16.82 14.67
C ASP A 16 6.71 18.18 14.15
N PRO A 17 5.74 18.20 13.22
CA PRO A 17 5.27 19.43 12.59
C PRO A 17 4.49 20.32 13.55
N SER A 18 4.18 19.85 14.75
CA SER A 18 3.45 20.65 15.74
C SER A 18 4.32 21.70 16.41
N MET A 19 3.79 22.92 16.55
CA MET A 19 4.50 24.00 17.23
C MET A 19 4.85 23.64 18.67
N ASN A 20 6.06 24.04 19.13
CA ASN A 20 6.59 23.75 20.47
C ASN A 20 5.82 24.39 21.66
N ARG A 21 4.69 25.03 21.40
CA ARG A 21 3.85 25.61 22.44
C ARG A 21 2.93 24.57 23.06
N LYS A 22 3.27 24.11 24.29
CA LYS A 22 2.44 23.22 25.14
C LYS A 22 2.01 21.92 24.42
N LYS A 23 2.98 21.16 23.97
CA LYS A 23 2.69 19.79 23.47
C LYS A 23 2.18 18.92 24.62
N VAL A 24 0.88 18.68 24.63
CA VAL A 24 0.25 17.76 25.58
C VAL A 24 0.45 16.32 25.13
N HIS A 25 0.39 16.07 23.81
CA HIS A 25 0.56 14.74 23.24
C HIS A 25 1.80 14.68 22.33
N LYS A 26 2.54 13.60 22.45
CA LYS A 26 3.67 13.31 21.54
C LYS A 26 3.11 12.78 20.22
N MET A 27 3.84 13.04 19.13
CA MET A 27 3.53 12.54 17.80
C MET A 27 3.36 11.02 17.79
N GLU A 28 4.28 10.31 18.43
CA GLU A 28 4.27 8.84 18.50
C GLU A 28 2.99 8.31 19.15
N THR A 29 2.45 9.02 20.13
CA THR A 29 1.19 8.68 20.79
C THR A 29 0.02 8.72 19.82
N SER A 30 -0.10 9.81 19.06
CA SER A 30 -1.19 9.97 18.09
C SER A 30 -1.12 8.91 16.99
N ILE A 31 0.07 8.62 16.47
CA ILE A 31 0.27 7.60 15.43
C ILE A 31 -0.04 6.21 15.98
N TYR A 32 0.48 5.87 17.17
CA TYR A 32 0.26 4.54 17.75
C TYR A 32 -1.22 4.26 17.98
N ILE A 33 -1.96 5.22 18.55
CA ILE A 33 -3.40 5.07 18.78
C ILE A 33 -4.16 4.95 17.46
N SER A 34 -3.83 5.79 16.47
CA SER A 34 -4.50 5.76 15.16
C SER A 34 -4.25 4.45 14.40
N ILE A 35 -3.03 3.93 14.40
CA ILE A 35 -2.72 2.63 13.78
C ILE A 35 -3.50 1.52 14.48
N ALA A 36 -3.51 1.49 15.82
CA ALA A 36 -4.26 0.48 16.56
C ALA A 36 -5.77 0.56 16.26
N ALA A 37 -6.32 1.76 16.14
CA ALA A 37 -7.71 1.98 15.79
C ALA A 37 -8.04 1.49 14.37
N VAL A 38 -7.20 1.83 13.37
CA VAL A 38 -7.38 1.38 11.97
C VAL A 38 -7.30 -0.13 11.86
N ILE A 39 -6.40 -0.80 12.58
CA ILE A 39 -6.34 -2.27 12.64
C ILE A 39 -7.65 -2.86 13.20
N CYS A 40 -8.35 -2.11 14.07
CA CYS A 40 -9.66 -2.48 14.62
C CYS A 40 -10.83 -1.94 13.75
N GLU A 41 -10.59 -1.60 12.49
CA GLU A 41 -11.59 -1.16 11.49
C GLU A 41 -12.27 0.18 11.83
N VAL A 42 -11.68 0.99 12.69
CA VAL A 42 -12.16 2.35 13.00
C VAL A 42 -11.91 3.28 11.81
N GLN A 43 -12.90 4.08 11.41
CA GLN A 43 -12.86 4.81 10.13
C GLN A 43 -12.87 6.34 10.26
N SER A 44 -13.21 6.89 11.40
CA SER A 44 -13.31 8.34 11.62
C SER A 44 -12.50 8.83 12.81
N TRP A 45 -12.13 10.12 12.81
CA TRP A 45 -11.41 10.72 13.93
C TRP A 45 -12.18 10.67 15.25
N ASN A 46 -13.51 10.82 15.20
CA ASN A 46 -14.38 10.70 16.37
C ASN A 46 -14.33 9.30 16.96
N GLU A 47 -14.44 8.28 16.10
CA GLU A 47 -14.36 6.89 16.50
C GLU A 47 -12.97 6.53 17.04
N ILE A 48 -11.87 7.13 16.49
CA ILE A 48 -10.51 6.93 17.02
C ILE A 48 -10.41 7.47 18.46
N GLU A 49 -10.98 8.63 18.74
CA GLU A 49 -11.04 9.18 20.10
C GLU A 49 -11.84 8.27 21.04
N GLU A 50 -13.03 7.82 20.62
CA GLU A 50 -13.87 6.90 21.38
C GLU A 50 -13.17 5.55 21.66
N PHE A 51 -12.57 4.96 20.61
CA PHE A 51 -11.76 3.75 20.71
C PHE A 51 -10.61 3.92 21.70
N GLY A 52 -9.87 5.02 21.57
CA GLY A 52 -8.77 5.36 22.47
C GLY A 52 -9.24 5.43 23.93
N ASN A 53 -10.33 6.14 24.19
CA ASN A 53 -10.91 6.28 25.51
C ASN A 53 -11.43 4.94 26.06
N SER A 54 -12.07 4.11 25.23
CA SER A 54 -12.52 2.77 25.63
C SER A 54 -11.38 1.83 26.00
N LYS A 55 -10.19 2.02 25.42
CA LYS A 55 -8.99 1.21 25.61
C LYS A 55 -7.86 1.95 26.36
N ILE A 56 -8.19 3.00 27.09
CA ILE A 56 -7.20 3.87 27.74
C ILE A 56 -6.25 3.10 28.69
N ALA A 57 -6.74 2.10 29.40
CA ALA A 57 -5.92 1.26 30.28
C ALA A 57 -4.83 0.51 29.47
N PHE A 58 -5.17 -0.03 28.29
CA PHE A 58 -4.24 -0.67 27.38
C PHE A 58 -3.18 0.33 26.89
N PHE A 59 -3.60 1.51 26.45
CA PHE A 59 -2.67 2.52 25.95
C PHE A 59 -1.76 3.05 27.05
N LYS A 60 -2.26 3.28 28.27
CA LYS A 60 -1.44 3.67 29.42
C LYS A 60 -0.37 2.65 29.78
N SER A 61 -0.64 1.36 29.59
CA SER A 61 0.35 0.30 29.85
C SER A 61 1.47 0.25 28.80
N ARG A 62 1.26 0.85 27.61
CA ARG A 62 2.18 0.80 26.47
C ARG A 62 2.88 2.11 26.18
N ILE A 63 2.26 3.23 26.56
CA ILE A 63 2.75 4.58 26.31
C ILE A 63 3.07 5.25 27.64
N PRO A 64 4.34 5.32 28.06
CA PRO A 64 4.72 5.95 29.32
C PRO A 64 4.31 7.42 29.35
N GLY A 65 3.65 7.84 30.43
CA GLY A 65 3.21 9.22 30.64
C GLY A 65 1.95 9.61 29.87
N LEU A 66 1.20 8.66 29.32
CA LEU A 66 -0.11 8.94 28.74
C LEU A 66 -1.12 9.20 29.87
N GLU A 67 -1.63 10.41 29.95
CA GLU A 67 -2.66 10.80 30.94
C GLU A 67 -4.06 10.64 30.35
N PHE A 68 -4.28 11.12 29.14
CA PHE A 68 -5.55 11.08 28.40
C PHE A 68 -5.33 10.90 26.90
N ILE A 69 -6.40 10.55 26.19
CA ILE A 69 -6.39 10.33 24.75
C ILE A 69 -6.49 11.69 24.03
N PRO A 70 -5.75 11.90 22.90
CA PRO A 70 -5.96 13.07 22.07
C PRO A 70 -7.40 13.16 21.56
N SER A 71 -7.95 14.37 21.47
CA SER A 71 -9.27 14.59 20.88
C SER A 71 -9.24 14.36 19.37
N HIS A 72 -10.41 14.10 18.77
CA HIS A 72 -10.58 13.95 17.32
C HIS A 72 -9.99 15.14 16.53
N ASP A 73 -10.16 16.37 17.02
CA ASP A 73 -9.56 17.55 16.42
C ASP A 73 -8.03 17.53 16.47
N THR A 74 -7.45 17.00 17.54
CA THR A 74 -6.00 16.85 17.68
C THR A 74 -5.48 15.83 16.67
N PHE A 75 -6.14 14.70 16.50
CA PHE A 75 -5.80 13.72 15.47
C PHE A 75 -5.92 14.33 14.06
N ASN A 76 -7.06 14.93 13.74
CA ASN A 76 -7.29 15.55 12.43
C ASN A 76 -6.21 16.60 12.10
N ARG A 77 -5.96 17.54 13.00
CA ARG A 77 -4.95 18.57 12.83
C ARG A 77 -3.54 18.00 12.66
N PHE A 78 -3.20 17.00 13.47
CA PHE A 78 -1.89 16.34 13.40
C PHE A 78 -1.67 15.67 12.04
N PHE A 79 -2.60 14.82 11.60
CA PHE A 79 -2.48 14.13 10.32
C PHE A 79 -2.56 15.07 9.11
N SER A 80 -3.27 16.19 9.21
CA SER A 80 -3.29 17.22 8.15
C SER A 80 -1.95 17.96 7.98
N MET A 81 -1.09 17.96 9.01
CA MET A 81 0.24 18.56 8.94
C MET A 81 1.34 17.63 8.42
N ILE A 82 1.09 16.32 8.43
CA ILE A 82 2.06 15.34 7.93
C ILE A 82 2.12 15.43 6.40
N LYS A 83 3.33 15.56 5.85
CA LYS A 83 3.55 15.46 4.41
C LYS A 83 3.40 14.02 3.95
N PRO A 84 2.49 13.70 3.01
CA PRO A 84 2.22 12.33 2.58
C PRO A 84 3.46 11.58 2.11
N ASP A 85 4.32 12.22 1.29
CA ASP A 85 5.53 11.60 0.74
C ASP A 85 6.51 11.19 1.85
N TYR A 86 6.55 11.97 2.92
CA TYR A 86 7.41 11.67 4.06
C TYR A 86 6.90 10.48 4.87
N PHE A 87 5.59 10.40 5.06
CA PHE A 87 4.96 9.26 5.71
C PHE A 87 5.15 7.97 4.90
N GLU A 88 5.01 8.05 3.58
CA GLU A 88 5.24 6.93 2.66
C GLU A 88 6.70 6.44 2.73
N LEU A 89 7.67 7.34 2.74
CA LEU A 89 9.09 6.98 2.89
C LEU A 89 9.34 6.19 4.19
N ILE A 90 8.78 6.65 5.29
CA ILE A 90 8.91 5.99 6.60
C ILE A 90 8.25 4.62 6.58
N PHE A 91 7.06 4.54 6.00
CA PHE A 91 6.34 3.28 5.86
C PHE A 91 7.15 2.27 5.05
N ARG A 92 7.71 2.65 3.90
CA ARG A 92 8.57 1.78 3.09
C ARG A 92 9.82 1.30 3.85
N ASN A 93 10.46 2.20 4.57
CA ASN A 93 11.62 1.83 5.38
C ASN A 93 11.26 0.85 6.51
N TRP A 94 10.09 1.01 7.10
CA TRP A 94 9.58 0.05 8.06
C TRP A 94 9.26 -1.30 7.40
N VAL A 95 8.61 -1.32 6.24
CA VAL A 95 8.34 -2.53 5.46
C VAL A 95 9.64 -3.28 5.16
N LYS A 96 10.69 -2.59 4.69
CA LYS A 96 12.01 -3.19 4.45
C LYS A 96 12.63 -3.83 5.70
N GLN A 97 12.34 -3.31 6.88
CA GLN A 97 12.85 -3.89 8.14
C GLN A 97 12.03 -5.10 8.59
N VAL A 98 10.74 -5.13 8.29
CA VAL A 98 9.83 -6.22 8.64
C VAL A 98 9.93 -7.36 7.64
N CYS A 99 9.93 -7.04 6.36
CA CYS A 99 10.13 -7.97 5.26
C CYS A 99 11.62 -8.01 4.96
N GLN A 100 12.34 -9.00 5.51
CA GLN A 100 13.78 -9.17 5.24
C GLN A 100 14.03 -9.38 3.75
N GLU A 101 13.11 -10.01 3.04
CA GLU A 101 13.16 -10.24 1.62
C GLU A 101 11.74 -10.30 1.04
N VAL A 102 11.50 -9.59 -0.05
CA VAL A 102 10.25 -9.68 -0.81
C VAL A 102 10.41 -10.77 -1.84
N LYS A 103 9.62 -11.83 -1.71
CA LYS A 103 9.63 -12.98 -2.63
C LYS A 103 8.23 -13.32 -3.12
N GLY A 104 8.16 -14.04 -4.22
CA GLY A 104 6.91 -14.56 -4.76
C GLY A 104 6.11 -13.54 -5.53
N VAL A 105 4.80 -13.55 -5.35
CA VAL A 105 3.89 -12.71 -6.14
C VAL A 105 3.69 -11.36 -5.46
N VAL A 106 3.89 -10.30 -6.25
CA VAL A 106 3.56 -8.91 -5.91
C VAL A 106 2.44 -8.44 -6.82
N ALA A 107 1.26 -8.23 -6.25
CA ALA A 107 0.11 -7.73 -6.99
C ALA A 107 0.10 -6.20 -6.99
N ILE A 108 0.02 -5.59 -8.16
CA ILE A 108 -0.14 -4.14 -8.33
C ILE A 108 -1.56 -3.87 -8.82
N ASP A 109 -2.28 -3.04 -8.08
CA ASP A 109 -3.67 -2.70 -8.38
C ASP A 109 -3.95 -1.21 -8.12
N GLY A 110 -4.81 -0.63 -8.96
CA GLY A 110 -5.28 0.72 -8.83
C GLY A 110 -6.66 0.77 -8.17
N LYS A 111 -6.81 1.58 -7.14
CA LYS A 111 -8.07 1.71 -6.40
C LYS A 111 -8.50 3.16 -6.26
N LEU A 112 -9.75 3.42 -6.62
CA LEU A 112 -10.40 4.66 -6.26
C LEU A 112 -10.76 4.65 -4.77
N MET A 113 -10.05 5.46 -3.99
CA MET A 113 -10.42 5.75 -2.62
C MET A 113 -11.58 6.74 -2.66
N ARG A 114 -12.76 6.28 -2.30
CA ARG A 114 -13.90 7.17 -2.06
C ARG A 114 -13.65 7.82 -0.71
N GLY A 115 -13.55 9.15 -0.70
CA GLY A 115 -13.54 9.89 0.56
C GLY A 115 -14.79 9.52 1.36
N PRO A 116 -14.79 9.65 2.71
CA PRO A 116 -15.99 9.44 3.49
C PRO A 116 -17.08 10.28 2.83
N SER A 117 -18.14 9.62 2.40
CA SER A 117 -19.36 10.29 1.99
C SER A 117 -19.68 11.20 3.15
N GLN A 118 -19.73 12.50 2.90
CA GLN A 118 -19.97 13.53 3.89
C GLN A 118 -20.83 13.00 5.03
N CYS A 119 -20.19 12.84 6.20
CA CYS A 119 -20.95 12.72 7.43
C CYS A 119 -21.82 13.97 7.52
N ASP A 120 -23.11 13.78 7.44
CA ASP A 120 -24.22 14.65 7.78
C ASP A 120 -23.89 16.04 8.34
N GLY A 121 -23.63 16.98 7.45
CA GLY A 121 -23.55 18.38 7.75
C GLY A 121 -24.13 19.18 6.58
N GLU A 122 -25.23 19.86 6.79
CA GLU A 122 -26.06 20.57 5.82
C GLU A 122 -25.37 21.65 4.94
N HIS A 123 -24.04 21.78 4.96
CA HIS A 123 -23.34 22.92 4.34
C HIS A 123 -22.51 22.63 3.09
N THR A 124 -22.62 21.45 2.46
CA THR A 124 -21.86 21.15 1.23
C THR A 124 -22.69 20.56 0.10
N ARG A 125 -23.90 21.09 -0.12
CA ARG A 125 -24.63 20.86 -1.38
C ARG A 125 -23.80 21.42 -2.53
N GLY A 126 -23.17 20.52 -3.34
CA GLY A 126 -22.59 20.87 -4.63
C GLY A 126 -21.10 20.67 -4.83
N LYS A 127 -20.34 20.13 -3.88
CA LYS A 127 -18.95 19.73 -4.15
C LYS A 127 -18.91 18.24 -4.47
N GLU A 128 -18.48 17.89 -5.69
CA GLU A 128 -18.12 16.51 -6.03
C GLU A 128 -17.16 15.96 -4.94
N GLY A 129 -17.51 14.80 -4.38
CA GLY A 129 -16.70 14.17 -3.35
C GLY A 129 -15.27 13.99 -3.85
N PHE A 130 -14.29 14.23 -2.97
CA PHE A 130 -12.88 14.07 -3.25
C PHE A 130 -12.61 12.63 -3.74
N LYS A 131 -12.14 12.51 -4.97
CA LYS A 131 -11.75 11.24 -5.59
C LYS A 131 -10.23 11.13 -5.54
N LEU A 132 -9.72 10.17 -4.80
CA LEU A 132 -8.30 9.87 -4.72
C LEU A 132 -8.02 8.51 -5.35
N TRP A 133 -7.31 8.50 -6.47
CA TRP A 133 -6.82 7.27 -7.07
C TRP A 133 -5.46 6.93 -6.47
N MET A 134 -5.31 5.67 -6.07
CA MET A 134 -4.08 5.13 -5.51
C MET A 134 -3.70 3.87 -6.27
N VAL A 135 -2.42 3.71 -6.60
CA VAL A 135 -1.84 2.45 -7.05
C VAL A 135 -1.05 1.87 -5.89
N SER A 136 -1.30 0.63 -5.55
CA SER A 136 -0.63 -0.05 -4.43
C SER A 136 0.02 -1.36 -4.90
N ALA A 137 1.08 -1.77 -4.23
CA ALA A 137 1.76 -3.04 -4.41
C ALA A 137 1.58 -3.91 -3.15
N TRP A 138 1.03 -5.11 -3.32
CA TRP A 138 0.78 -6.07 -2.26
C TRP A 138 1.66 -7.30 -2.41
N SER A 139 2.43 -7.63 -1.39
CA SER A 139 3.19 -8.89 -1.33
C SER A 139 2.30 -10.00 -0.80
N ALA A 140 1.98 -10.97 -1.65
CA ALA A 140 1.15 -12.11 -1.26
C ALA A 140 1.85 -13.02 -0.23
N ALA A 141 3.17 -13.20 -0.37
CA ALA A 141 3.95 -14.04 0.54
C ALA A 141 4.09 -13.43 1.94
N ASN A 142 4.25 -12.10 2.02
CA ASN A 142 4.45 -11.40 3.28
C ASN A 142 3.15 -10.90 3.91
N GLY A 143 2.03 -10.90 3.15
CA GLY A 143 0.74 -10.41 3.62
C GLY A 143 0.73 -8.92 3.96
N ILE A 144 1.51 -8.10 3.23
CA ILE A 144 1.69 -6.68 3.52
C ILE A 144 1.72 -5.83 2.24
N SER A 145 1.26 -4.59 2.33
CA SER A 145 1.50 -3.58 1.31
C SER A 145 2.96 -3.14 1.33
N LEU A 146 3.62 -3.17 0.17
CA LEU A 146 5.01 -2.75 0.03
C LEU A 146 5.15 -1.25 -0.15
N GLY A 147 4.12 -0.61 -0.67
CA GLY A 147 4.07 0.82 -0.93
C GLY A 147 2.87 1.19 -1.79
N GLN A 148 2.65 2.48 -1.92
CA GLN A 148 1.56 3.03 -2.73
C GLN A 148 1.95 4.37 -3.31
N VAL A 149 1.33 4.75 -4.43
CA VAL A 149 1.53 6.03 -5.10
C VAL A 149 0.18 6.64 -5.42
N LYS A 150 0.02 7.93 -5.11
CA LYS A 150 -1.14 8.69 -5.55
C LYS A 150 -1.10 8.89 -7.05
N VAL A 151 -2.23 8.69 -7.72
CA VAL A 151 -2.40 9.03 -9.13
C VAL A 151 -2.86 10.48 -9.21
N ASP A 152 -2.12 11.31 -9.90
CA ASP A 152 -2.51 12.70 -10.12
C ASP A 152 -3.76 12.78 -11.00
N ASP A 153 -4.60 13.81 -10.77
CA ASP A 153 -5.87 14.02 -11.50
C ASP A 153 -5.67 14.13 -13.02
N LYS A 154 -4.49 14.48 -13.48
CA LYS A 154 -4.10 14.62 -14.90
C LYS A 154 -3.39 13.39 -15.47
N SER A 155 -3.02 12.44 -14.65
CA SER A 155 -2.37 11.19 -15.06
C SER A 155 -3.32 10.01 -14.85
N ASN A 156 -3.07 8.94 -15.56
CA ASN A 156 -3.76 7.67 -15.35
C ASN A 156 -2.86 6.70 -14.58
N GLU A 157 -3.40 5.58 -14.15
CA GLU A 157 -2.67 4.53 -13.43
C GLU A 157 -1.42 4.05 -14.19
N ILE A 158 -1.43 4.11 -15.53
CA ILE A 158 -0.32 3.70 -16.40
C ILE A 158 0.96 4.49 -16.06
N THR A 159 0.86 5.76 -15.69
CA THR A 159 2.03 6.58 -15.32
C THR A 159 2.45 6.38 -13.87
N ALA A 160 1.54 6.00 -12.99
CA ALA A 160 1.83 5.78 -11.58
C ALA A 160 2.49 4.42 -11.32
N ILE A 161 2.16 3.37 -12.11
CA ILE A 161 2.71 2.02 -11.95
C ILE A 161 4.25 2.00 -12.06
N PRO A 162 4.90 2.60 -13.09
CA PRO A 162 6.36 2.65 -13.15
C PRO A 162 6.99 3.38 -11.97
N LEU A 163 6.37 4.46 -11.47
CA LEU A 163 6.87 5.19 -10.30
C LEU A 163 6.85 4.31 -9.05
N LEU A 164 5.79 3.52 -8.88
CA LEU A 164 5.70 2.57 -7.77
C LEU A 164 6.76 1.48 -7.91
N ILE A 165 6.88 0.84 -9.09
CA ILE A 165 7.88 -0.22 -9.35
C ILE A 165 9.29 0.28 -9.04
N ASN A 166 9.66 1.47 -9.54
CA ASN A 166 10.98 2.08 -9.32
C ASN A 166 11.28 2.36 -7.84
N SER A 167 10.27 2.40 -7.00
CA SER A 167 10.42 2.64 -5.56
C SER A 167 10.55 1.38 -4.72
N LEU A 168 10.42 0.19 -5.33
CA LEU A 168 10.39 -1.12 -4.67
C LEU A 168 11.59 -1.98 -5.08
N GLU A 169 11.95 -2.91 -4.22
CA GLU A 169 12.91 -3.98 -4.52
C GLU A 169 12.14 -5.23 -4.94
N LEU A 170 12.13 -5.54 -6.24
CA LEU A 170 11.29 -6.58 -6.83
C LEU A 170 12.11 -7.71 -7.48
N SER A 171 13.44 -7.71 -7.32
CA SER A 171 14.30 -8.74 -7.91
C SER A 171 13.83 -10.14 -7.55
N GLY A 172 13.69 -11.00 -8.54
CA GLY A 172 13.20 -12.38 -8.41
C GLY A 172 11.71 -12.54 -8.12
N CYS A 173 10.95 -11.44 -8.00
CA CYS A 173 9.50 -11.48 -7.82
C CYS A 173 8.74 -11.73 -9.13
N ILE A 174 7.47 -12.10 -9.00
CA ILE A 174 6.50 -12.14 -10.10
C ILE A 174 5.48 -11.02 -9.87
N VAL A 175 5.54 -10.00 -10.69
CA VAL A 175 4.61 -8.86 -10.63
C VAL A 175 3.33 -9.23 -11.40
N THR A 176 2.18 -9.08 -10.75
CA THR A 176 0.88 -9.27 -11.41
C THR A 176 0.16 -7.93 -11.52
N ILE A 177 -0.36 -7.64 -12.70
CA ILE A 177 -1.10 -6.40 -13.00
C ILE A 177 -2.29 -6.77 -13.89
N ASP A 178 -3.38 -6.02 -13.77
CA ASP A 178 -4.53 -6.18 -14.65
C ASP A 178 -4.23 -5.76 -16.10
N ALA A 179 -5.22 -5.89 -16.99
CA ALA A 179 -5.03 -5.59 -18.41
C ALA A 179 -4.72 -4.12 -18.73
N MET A 180 -4.94 -3.20 -17.79
CA MET A 180 -4.58 -1.79 -17.97
C MET A 180 -3.06 -1.63 -17.92
N GLY A 181 -2.37 -2.44 -17.12
CA GLY A 181 -0.91 -2.52 -17.06
C GLY A 181 -0.23 -3.17 -18.26
N CYS A 182 -0.98 -3.67 -19.25
CA CYS A 182 -0.40 -4.23 -20.47
C CYS A 182 0.19 -3.13 -21.40
N GLN A 183 1.28 -2.52 -20.95
CA GLN A 183 2.00 -1.46 -21.64
C GLN A 183 3.49 -1.83 -21.72
N LYS A 184 4.13 -1.45 -22.84
CA LYS A 184 5.54 -1.78 -23.08
C LYS A 184 6.45 -1.19 -22.00
N ASP A 185 6.22 0.05 -21.61
CA ASP A 185 7.04 0.76 -20.63
C ASP A 185 6.95 0.10 -19.25
N ILE A 186 5.75 -0.37 -18.86
CA ILE A 186 5.55 -1.07 -17.58
C ILE A 186 6.30 -2.40 -17.59
N THR A 187 6.14 -3.20 -18.64
CA THR A 187 6.84 -4.50 -18.74
C THR A 187 8.35 -4.33 -18.79
N GLN A 188 8.83 -3.31 -19.49
CA GLN A 188 10.25 -2.98 -19.53
C GLN A 188 10.79 -2.60 -18.14
N THR A 189 10.07 -1.74 -17.40
CA THR A 189 10.44 -1.36 -16.04
C THR A 189 10.52 -2.57 -15.12
N ILE A 190 9.56 -3.53 -15.22
CA ILE A 190 9.59 -4.75 -14.41
C ILE A 190 10.84 -5.58 -14.71
N ILE A 191 11.19 -5.74 -15.99
CA ILE A 191 12.38 -6.50 -16.41
C ILE A 191 13.66 -5.82 -15.92
N GLU A 192 13.74 -4.49 -15.96
CA GLU A 192 14.89 -3.72 -15.46
C GLU A 192 15.11 -3.88 -13.95
N HIS A 193 14.05 -4.23 -13.21
CA HIS A 193 14.12 -4.60 -11.78
C HIS A 193 14.40 -6.08 -11.53
N ASP A 194 14.83 -6.84 -12.57
CA ASP A 194 15.11 -8.28 -12.48
C ASP A 194 13.91 -9.08 -11.94
N ALA A 195 12.68 -8.65 -12.31
CA ALA A 195 11.43 -9.29 -11.95
C ALA A 195 10.74 -9.91 -13.17
N ASN A 196 9.86 -10.88 -12.93
CA ASN A 196 8.99 -11.45 -13.93
C ASN A 196 7.59 -10.81 -13.81
N TYR A 197 6.74 -11.01 -14.83
CA TYR A 197 5.39 -10.49 -14.79
C TYR A 197 4.35 -11.46 -15.33
N ILE A 198 3.13 -11.35 -14.82
CA ILE A 198 1.92 -11.95 -15.37
C ILE A 198 0.91 -10.80 -15.53
N ILE A 199 0.54 -10.49 -16.75
CA ILE A 199 -0.35 -9.37 -17.09
C ILE A 199 -1.51 -9.89 -17.93
N ALA A 200 -2.73 -9.53 -17.55
CA ALA A 200 -3.91 -9.86 -18.33
C ALA A 200 -3.92 -9.10 -19.67
N ILE A 201 -4.33 -9.78 -20.74
CA ILE A 201 -4.46 -9.17 -22.08
C ILE A 201 -5.95 -9.14 -22.42
N LYS A 202 -6.47 -7.96 -22.80
CA LYS A 202 -7.84 -7.77 -23.27
C LYS A 202 -7.90 -7.57 -24.77
N GLU A 203 -9.05 -7.80 -25.38
CA GLU A 203 -9.29 -7.68 -26.84
C GLU A 203 -8.96 -6.32 -27.43
N ASN A 204 -9.03 -5.25 -26.64
CA ASN A 204 -8.65 -3.89 -27.09
C ASN A 204 -7.16 -3.76 -27.43
N LYS A 205 -6.31 -4.68 -27.00
CA LYS A 205 -4.89 -4.80 -27.34
C LYS A 205 -4.66 -5.80 -28.48
N LYS A 206 -5.31 -5.56 -29.62
CA LYS A 206 -5.36 -6.47 -30.80
C LYS A 206 -4.00 -7.03 -31.21
N LYS A 207 -2.93 -6.21 -31.17
CA LYS A 207 -1.56 -6.63 -31.57
C LYS A 207 -0.99 -7.74 -30.66
N ASN A 208 -1.35 -7.79 -29.42
CA ASN A 208 -0.89 -8.78 -28.46
C ASN A 208 -1.93 -9.88 -28.22
N TYR A 209 -3.23 -9.51 -28.23
CA TYR A 209 -4.32 -10.44 -27.97
C TYR A 209 -4.46 -11.53 -29.03
N GLN A 210 -4.43 -11.14 -30.32
CA GLN A 210 -4.60 -12.12 -31.40
C GLN A 210 -3.49 -13.17 -31.46
N PRO A 211 -2.18 -12.81 -31.41
CA PRO A 211 -1.12 -13.80 -31.33
C PRO A 211 -1.19 -14.69 -30.08
N ALA A 212 -1.50 -14.10 -28.91
CA ALA A 212 -1.63 -14.87 -27.68
C ALA A 212 -2.80 -15.85 -27.74
N LYS A 213 -3.95 -15.41 -28.29
CA LYS A 213 -5.11 -16.27 -28.51
C LYS A 213 -4.78 -17.41 -29.47
N GLN A 214 -4.14 -17.11 -30.60
CA GLN A 214 -3.74 -18.12 -31.57
C GLN A 214 -2.81 -19.17 -30.97
N ILE A 215 -1.80 -18.75 -30.19
CA ILE A 215 -0.93 -19.69 -29.47
C ILE A 215 -1.73 -20.61 -28.54
N ILE A 216 -2.74 -20.07 -27.84
CA ILE A 216 -3.59 -20.87 -26.94
C ILE A 216 -4.50 -21.81 -27.74
N ASP A 217 -5.07 -21.35 -28.85
CA ASP A 217 -5.99 -22.13 -29.70
C ASP A 217 -5.23 -23.23 -30.48
N ASP A 218 -3.97 -22.97 -30.87
CA ASP A 218 -3.11 -23.96 -31.55
C ASP A 218 -2.65 -25.12 -30.65
N TYR A 219 -2.70 -24.92 -29.32
CA TYR A 219 -2.50 -26.01 -28.38
C TYR A 219 -3.81 -26.79 -28.23
N GLN A 220 -3.87 -27.96 -28.89
CA GLN A 220 -5.06 -28.87 -28.86
C GLN A 220 -5.34 -29.46 -27.47
N ASP A 221 -4.36 -29.42 -26.56
CA ASP A 221 -4.48 -29.91 -25.19
C ASP A 221 -4.29 -28.78 -24.18
N ARG A 222 -5.41 -28.25 -23.66
CA ARG A 222 -5.40 -27.21 -22.63
C ARG A 222 -4.68 -27.64 -21.34
N ASP A 223 -4.71 -28.93 -21.06
CA ASP A 223 -4.06 -29.51 -19.88
C ASP A 223 -2.55 -29.47 -20.01
N GLU A 224 -2.00 -29.58 -21.24
CA GLU A 224 -0.57 -29.46 -21.48
C GLU A 224 -0.07 -28.03 -21.23
N ILE A 225 -0.83 -27.00 -21.65
CA ILE A 225 -0.49 -25.59 -21.38
C ILE A 225 -0.52 -25.32 -19.89
N ILE A 226 -1.58 -25.72 -19.21
CA ILE A 226 -1.74 -25.54 -17.76
C ILE A 226 -0.59 -26.26 -17.03
N ASN A 227 -0.29 -27.49 -17.39
CA ASN A 227 0.80 -28.25 -16.80
C ASN A 227 2.18 -27.65 -17.10
N ARG A 228 2.37 -27.00 -18.25
CA ARG A 228 3.61 -26.31 -18.60
C ARG A 228 3.79 -25.03 -17.80
N VAL A 229 2.72 -24.23 -17.64
CA VAL A 229 2.71 -23.04 -16.81
C VAL A 229 2.92 -23.41 -15.35
N ILE A 230 2.21 -24.42 -14.83
CA ILE A 230 2.38 -24.91 -13.47
C ILE A 230 3.79 -25.45 -13.24
N ARG A 231 4.38 -26.18 -14.19
CA ARG A 231 5.77 -26.66 -14.12
C ARG A 231 6.73 -25.49 -14.06
N HIS A 232 6.60 -24.51 -14.94
CA HIS A 232 7.50 -23.36 -14.99
C HIS A 232 7.45 -22.53 -13.72
N VAL A 233 6.24 -22.27 -13.20
CA VAL A 233 6.04 -21.57 -11.92
C VAL A 233 6.58 -22.40 -10.76
N SER A 234 6.34 -23.72 -10.74
CA SER A 234 6.79 -24.58 -9.65
C SER A 234 8.29 -24.89 -9.69
N GLU A 235 8.94 -24.88 -10.86
CA GLU A 235 10.39 -24.96 -10.97
C GLU A 235 11.05 -23.70 -10.44
N LYS A 236 10.56 -22.51 -10.81
CA LYS A 236 11.03 -21.26 -10.21
C LYS A 236 10.75 -21.18 -8.71
N CYS A 237 9.61 -21.68 -8.24
CA CYS A 237 9.32 -21.73 -6.79
C CYS A 237 10.19 -22.74 -6.02
N ARG A 238 10.69 -23.80 -6.67
CA ARG A 238 11.60 -24.80 -6.03
C ARG A 238 13.01 -24.25 -5.86
N THR A 239 13.49 -23.45 -6.79
CA THR A 239 14.79 -22.76 -6.67
C THR A 239 14.81 -21.69 -5.57
N TRP A 240 13.67 -21.45 -4.92
CA TRP A 240 13.55 -20.51 -3.81
C TRP A 240 13.58 -21.20 -2.43
N LYS A 241 13.72 -22.53 -2.40
CA LYS A 241 13.78 -23.31 -1.13
C LYS A 241 15.18 -23.78 -0.78
N ASP A 242 16.14 -23.61 -1.68
CA ASP A 242 17.57 -23.89 -1.49
C ASP A 242 18.35 -22.55 -1.37
#